data_a77282371a317d577b3322ed43e60312
#
_entry.id   a77282371a317d577b3322ed43e60312
#
_cell.length_a   1.000
_cell.length_b   1.000
_cell.length_c   1.000
_cell.angle_alpha   90.00
_cell.angle_beta   90.00
_cell.angle_gamma   90.00
#
_symmetry.space_group_name_H-M   'P 1'
#
loop_
_entity.id
_entity.type
_entity.pdbx_description
1 polymer ?
#
loop_
_entity_poly.entity_id
_entity_poly.type
_entity_poly.pdbx_seq_one_letter_code
_entity_poly.pdbx_strand_id
1 'polypeptide(L)'
;VINTIQAVILEVQKQLEVQGVTNYYDLYLTEETSRYVFRILALKEIMQNAGKYGYELPKDVLYNPIKTKKVAVSENIPDLARYALDQGINYKILKLHNAWLRDTSLTVSPGKTYTIEIPTEGYNIK
;
A
#
# COMPACT_ATOMS: atom_id res chain seq x y z
N VAL A 1 10.17 -4.64 5.40
CA VAL A 1 9.07 -5.19 4.58
C VAL A 1 9.43 -5.16 3.10
N ILE A 2 9.93 -4.05 2.54
CA ILE A 2 10.33 -3.97 1.12
C ILE A 2 11.47 -4.94 0.79
N ASN A 3 12.45 -5.07 1.68
CA ASN A 3 13.56 -6.01 1.51
C ASN A 3 13.09 -7.47 1.44
N THR A 4 12.02 -7.82 2.16
CA THR A 4 11.46 -9.18 2.16
C THR A 4 10.78 -9.50 0.83
N ILE A 5 9.97 -8.57 0.28
CA ILE A 5 9.31 -8.76 -1.02
C ILE A 5 10.37 -8.86 -2.14
N GLN A 6 11.37 -7.99 -2.11
CA GLN A 6 12.46 -8.01 -3.09
C GLN A 6 13.24 -9.32 -3.04
N ALA A 7 13.53 -9.83 -1.85
CA ALA A 7 14.19 -11.12 -1.67
C ALA A 7 13.37 -12.27 -2.23
N VAL A 8 12.05 -12.28 -2.04
CA VAL A 8 11.16 -13.32 -2.61
C VAL A 8 11.14 -13.24 -4.14
N ILE A 9 11.07 -12.03 -4.71
CA ILE A 9 11.12 -11.87 -6.18
C ILE A 9 12.43 -12.41 -6.75
N LEU A 10 13.56 -12.08 -6.15
CA LEU A 10 14.88 -12.54 -6.58
C LEU A 10 15.00 -14.07 -6.48
N GLU A 11 14.48 -14.67 -5.41
CA GLU A 11 14.50 -16.13 -5.26
C GLU A 11 13.62 -16.82 -6.32
N VAL A 12 12.44 -16.28 -6.62
CA VAL A 12 11.59 -16.81 -7.70
C VAL A 12 12.29 -16.70 -9.06
N GLN A 13 12.94 -15.56 -9.36
CA GLN A 13 13.69 -15.38 -10.59
C GLN A 13 14.82 -16.41 -10.73
N LYS A 14 15.59 -16.60 -9.65
CA LYS A 14 16.65 -17.61 -9.59
C LYS A 14 16.11 -19.03 -9.85
N GLN A 15 14.95 -19.36 -9.26
CA GLN A 15 14.34 -20.68 -9.46
C GLN A 15 13.86 -20.88 -10.91
N LEU A 16 13.35 -19.83 -11.57
CA LEU A 16 13.01 -19.90 -13.00
C LEU A 16 14.23 -20.25 -13.85
N GLU A 17 15.37 -19.63 -13.59
CA GLU A 17 16.62 -19.90 -14.29
C GLU A 17 17.15 -21.32 -14.00
N VAL A 18 17.22 -21.72 -12.73
CA VAL A 18 17.74 -23.02 -12.31
C VAL A 18 16.89 -24.18 -12.85
N GLN A 19 15.57 -24.02 -12.90
CA GLN A 19 14.65 -25.06 -13.37
C GLN A 19 14.41 -25.00 -14.88
N GLY A 20 14.92 -23.95 -15.57
CA GLY A 20 14.78 -23.79 -17.02
C GLY A 20 13.35 -23.54 -17.49
N VAL A 21 12.51 -22.97 -16.64
CA VAL A 21 11.10 -22.62 -16.94
C VAL A 21 10.91 -21.11 -16.95
N THR A 22 9.92 -20.64 -17.69
CA THR A 22 9.64 -19.21 -17.85
C THR A 22 8.36 -18.75 -17.15
N ASN A 23 7.63 -19.69 -16.54
CA ASN A 23 6.33 -19.46 -15.95
C ASN A 23 6.35 -19.91 -14.50
N TYR A 24 5.81 -19.07 -13.59
CA TYR A 24 5.68 -19.39 -12.17
C TYR A 24 4.90 -20.70 -11.92
N TYR A 25 3.89 -20.99 -12.73
CA TYR A 25 3.03 -22.17 -12.55
C TYR A 25 3.74 -23.51 -12.82
N ASP A 26 4.86 -23.46 -13.51
CA ASP A 26 5.67 -24.64 -13.84
C ASP A 26 6.84 -24.84 -12.85
N LEU A 27 6.98 -23.93 -11.87
CA LEU A 27 8.02 -23.99 -10.85
C LEU A 27 7.72 -25.04 -9.79
N TYR A 28 8.70 -25.87 -9.49
CA TYR A 28 8.70 -26.68 -8.29
C TYR A 28 9.23 -25.87 -7.11
N LEU A 29 8.34 -25.50 -6.21
CA LEU A 29 8.61 -24.68 -5.03
C LEU A 29 8.15 -25.40 -3.77
N THR A 30 8.54 -24.90 -2.60
CA THR A 30 7.96 -25.36 -1.34
C THR A 30 6.44 -25.17 -1.35
N GLU A 31 5.72 -26.02 -0.63
CA GLU A 31 4.25 -26.02 -0.62
C GLU A 31 3.68 -24.66 -0.26
N GLU A 32 4.26 -23.99 0.73
CA GLU A 32 3.82 -22.66 1.17
C GLU A 32 3.99 -21.61 0.05
N THR A 33 5.16 -21.55 -0.57
CA THR A 33 5.46 -20.59 -1.65
C THR A 33 4.61 -20.86 -2.89
N SER A 34 4.45 -22.13 -3.27
CA SER A 34 3.62 -22.52 -4.40
C SER A 34 2.16 -22.10 -4.21
N ARG A 35 1.59 -22.33 -3.03
CA ARG A 35 0.19 -21.96 -2.73
C ARG A 35 -0.06 -20.47 -2.64
N TYR A 36 0.97 -19.65 -2.40
CA TYR A 36 0.80 -18.23 -2.15
C TYR A 36 0.14 -17.50 -3.31
N VAL A 37 0.65 -17.67 -4.54
CA VAL A 37 0.09 -17.05 -5.74
C VAL A 37 -1.32 -17.56 -6.03
N PHE A 38 -1.56 -18.87 -5.88
CA PHE A 38 -2.90 -19.43 -6.08
C PHE A 38 -3.92 -18.90 -5.09
N ARG A 39 -3.53 -18.67 -3.83
CA ARG A 39 -4.40 -18.01 -2.82
C ARG A 39 -4.74 -16.58 -3.20
N ILE A 40 -3.78 -15.82 -3.72
CA ILE A 40 -4.02 -14.46 -4.22
C ILE A 40 -5.02 -14.49 -5.37
N LEU A 41 -4.83 -15.39 -6.34
CA LEU A 41 -5.71 -15.51 -7.50
C LEU A 41 -7.13 -15.95 -7.10
N ALA A 42 -7.25 -16.91 -6.19
CA ALA A 42 -8.54 -17.35 -5.67
C ALA A 42 -9.28 -16.21 -4.94
N LEU A 43 -8.57 -15.47 -4.09
CA LEU A 43 -9.16 -14.33 -3.39
C LEU A 43 -9.57 -13.22 -4.37
N LYS A 44 -8.74 -12.93 -5.36
CA LYS A 44 -9.05 -11.97 -6.44
C LYS A 44 -10.32 -12.38 -7.18
N GLU A 45 -10.44 -13.65 -7.57
CA GLU A 45 -11.63 -14.18 -8.26
C GLU A 45 -12.88 -14.02 -7.40
N ILE A 46 -12.81 -14.39 -6.11
CA ILE A 46 -13.93 -14.22 -5.18
C ILE A 46 -14.33 -12.75 -5.03
N MET A 47 -13.34 -11.86 -4.86
CA MET A 47 -13.61 -10.42 -4.71
C MET A 47 -14.21 -9.79 -5.97
N GLN A 48 -13.76 -10.21 -7.15
CA GLN A 48 -14.28 -9.70 -8.42
C GLN A 48 -15.68 -10.23 -8.76
N ASN A 49 -16.01 -11.43 -8.29
CA ASN A 49 -17.25 -12.12 -8.60
C ASN A 49 -18.00 -12.52 -7.32
N ALA A 50 -18.04 -11.63 -6.33
CA ALA A 50 -18.55 -11.92 -4.98
C ALA A 50 -19.94 -12.57 -4.99
N GLY A 51 -20.88 -12.06 -5.79
CA GLY A 51 -22.24 -12.60 -5.91
C GLY A 51 -22.28 -14.06 -6.40
N LYS A 52 -21.38 -14.44 -7.31
CA LYS A 52 -21.25 -15.84 -7.79
C LYS A 52 -20.90 -16.83 -6.65
N TYR A 53 -20.22 -16.34 -5.63
CA TYR A 53 -19.78 -17.12 -4.48
C TYR A 53 -20.67 -16.91 -3.24
N GLY A 54 -21.86 -16.30 -3.41
CA GLY A 54 -22.82 -16.09 -2.33
C GLY A 54 -22.53 -14.90 -1.42
N TYR A 55 -21.60 -14.03 -1.79
CA TYR A 55 -21.31 -12.80 -1.04
C TYR A 55 -22.13 -11.64 -1.62
N GLU A 56 -23.27 -11.38 -1.03
CA GLU A 56 -24.09 -10.21 -1.34
C GLU A 56 -23.80 -9.12 -0.31
N LEU A 57 -23.01 -8.12 -0.72
CA LEU A 57 -22.66 -6.97 0.12
C LEU A 57 -23.46 -5.75 -0.34
N PRO A 58 -24.49 -5.33 0.43
CA PRO A 58 -25.19 -4.08 0.19
C PRO A 58 -24.22 -2.90 0.21
N LYS A 59 -24.49 -1.88 -0.61
CA LYS A 59 -23.56 -0.73 -0.74
C LYS A 59 -23.42 0.07 0.57
N ASP A 60 -24.41 0.05 1.43
CA ASP A 60 -24.45 0.73 2.71
C ASP A 60 -23.55 0.08 3.79
N VAL A 61 -23.17 -1.18 3.62
CA VAL A 61 -22.21 -1.86 4.52
C VAL A 61 -20.75 -1.72 4.07
N LEU A 62 -20.51 -1.14 2.91
CA LEU A 62 -19.15 -0.92 2.42
C LEU A 62 -18.52 0.31 3.09
N TYR A 63 -17.23 0.19 3.44
CA TYR A 63 -16.48 1.34 3.93
C TYR A 63 -16.33 2.37 2.81
N ASN A 64 -16.74 3.59 3.09
CA ASN A 64 -16.50 4.71 2.19
C ASN A 64 -15.02 5.15 2.28
N PRO A 65 -14.41 5.57 1.14
CA PRO A 65 -13.09 6.19 1.19
C PRO A 65 -13.12 7.43 2.09
N ILE A 66 -12.09 7.57 2.92
CA ILE A 66 -11.93 8.76 3.76
C ILE A 66 -11.66 9.95 2.84
N LYS A 67 -12.41 11.03 3.02
CA LYS A 67 -12.20 12.25 2.25
C LYS A 67 -10.89 12.91 2.65
N THR A 68 -10.06 13.25 1.66
CA THR A 68 -8.79 13.93 1.84
C THR A 68 -8.74 15.23 1.04
N LYS A 69 -8.03 16.23 1.55
CA LYS A 69 -7.55 17.38 0.78
C LYS A 69 -6.10 17.11 0.35
N LYS A 70 -5.76 17.54 -0.86
CA LYS A 70 -4.40 17.44 -1.40
C LYS A 70 -3.67 18.76 -1.16
N VAL A 71 -2.52 18.68 -0.50
CA VAL A 71 -1.66 19.86 -0.23
C VAL A 71 -0.38 19.70 -1.02
N ALA A 72 -0.12 20.65 -1.92
CA ALA A 72 1.12 20.71 -2.68
C ALA A 72 2.24 21.30 -1.81
N VAL A 73 3.37 20.61 -1.76
CA VAL A 73 4.55 20.98 -0.97
C VAL A 73 5.75 21.10 -1.90
N SER A 74 6.31 22.29 -2.00
CA SER A 74 7.50 22.63 -2.80
C SER A 74 8.71 23.00 -1.96
N GLU A 75 8.58 22.98 -0.63
CA GLU A 75 9.63 23.32 0.32
C GLU A 75 9.90 22.16 1.29
N ASN A 76 11.09 22.18 1.89
CA ASN A 76 11.44 21.17 2.88
C ASN A 76 10.57 21.27 4.12
N ILE A 77 10.15 20.12 4.64
CA ILE A 77 9.47 20.01 5.93
C ILE A 77 10.44 19.34 6.90
N PRO A 78 11.08 20.07 7.82
CA PRO A 78 12.09 19.51 8.72
C PRO A 78 11.48 18.59 9.80
N ASP A 79 10.22 18.81 10.16
CA ASP A 79 9.50 18.05 11.18
C ASP A 79 8.07 17.76 10.72
N LEU A 80 7.84 16.50 10.30
CA LEU A 80 6.53 16.04 9.85
C LEU A 80 5.52 15.89 11.01
N ALA A 81 5.98 15.72 12.25
CA ALA A 81 5.08 15.65 13.40
C ALA A 81 4.48 17.04 13.69
N ARG A 82 5.33 18.07 13.68
CA ARG A 82 4.88 19.45 13.81
C ARG A 82 3.97 19.86 12.67
N TYR A 83 4.38 19.55 11.43
CA TYR A 83 3.55 19.79 10.24
C TYR A 83 2.16 19.15 10.33
N ALA A 84 2.08 17.91 10.83
CA ALA A 84 0.79 17.23 11.01
C ALA A 84 -0.13 18.00 11.97
N LEU A 85 0.41 18.45 13.11
CA LEU A 85 -0.33 19.25 14.09
C LEU A 85 -0.82 20.58 13.49
N ASP A 86 0.00 21.26 12.71
CA ASP A 86 -0.35 22.51 12.03
C ASP A 86 -1.44 22.30 10.97
N GLN A 87 -1.54 21.08 10.40
CA GLN A 87 -2.64 20.68 9.52
C GLN A 87 -3.90 20.18 10.26
N GLY A 88 -3.89 20.17 11.59
CA GLY A 88 -5.02 19.73 12.43
C GLY A 88 -5.17 18.21 12.53
N ILE A 89 -4.12 17.46 12.24
CA ILE A 89 -4.06 15.99 12.38
C ILE A 89 -2.84 15.60 13.23
N ASN A 90 -2.72 14.33 13.62
CA ASN A 90 -1.52 13.84 14.27
C ASN A 90 -0.56 13.14 13.29
N TYR A 91 0.66 12.92 13.73
CA TYR A 91 1.73 12.30 12.94
C TYR A 91 1.36 10.90 12.42
N LYS A 92 0.68 10.08 13.24
CA LYS A 92 0.24 8.74 12.83
C LYS A 92 -0.72 8.82 11.65
N ILE A 93 -1.69 9.72 11.71
CA ILE A 93 -2.69 9.93 10.65
C ILE A 93 -2.02 10.42 9.38
N LEU A 94 -1.08 11.38 9.49
CA LEU A 94 -0.28 11.84 8.36
C LEU A 94 0.43 10.68 7.66
N LYS A 95 1.09 9.81 8.42
CA LYS A 95 1.82 8.65 7.89
C LYS A 95 0.90 7.59 7.28
N LEU A 96 -0.26 7.35 7.84
CA LEU A 96 -1.23 6.38 7.31
C LEU A 96 -1.74 6.79 5.93
N HIS A 97 -2.00 8.09 5.72
CA HIS A 97 -2.46 8.61 4.43
C HIS A 97 -1.33 8.87 3.43
N ASN A 98 -0.09 8.95 3.91
CA ASN A 98 1.09 9.24 3.10
C ASN A 98 2.20 8.21 3.40
N ALA A 99 1.95 6.94 3.11
CA ALA A 99 2.88 5.83 3.41
C ALA A 99 4.24 5.97 2.70
N TRP A 100 4.34 6.81 1.68
CA TRP A 100 5.57 7.15 0.99
C TRP A 100 6.50 8.07 1.82
N LEU A 101 5.98 8.81 2.81
CA LEU A 101 6.76 9.59 3.78
C LEU A 101 7.43 8.64 4.77
N ARG A 102 8.65 8.19 4.50
CA ARG A 102 9.34 7.21 5.34
C ARG A 102 10.03 7.81 6.55
N ASP A 103 10.68 8.96 6.35
CA ASP A 103 11.45 9.66 7.37
C ASP A 103 10.58 10.56 8.27
N THR A 104 11.19 11.18 9.26
CA THR A 104 10.56 12.17 10.13
C THR A 104 10.50 13.57 9.52
N SER A 105 11.16 13.75 8.37
CA SER A 105 11.22 14.98 7.59
C SER A 105 10.93 14.70 6.12
N LEU A 106 10.67 15.76 5.33
CA LEU A 106 10.55 15.69 3.88
C LEU A 106 11.55 16.67 3.26
N THR A 107 12.48 16.13 2.50
CA THR A 107 13.38 16.93 1.66
C THR A 107 12.83 17.03 0.25
N VAL A 108 12.62 18.24 -0.24
CA VAL A 108 12.10 18.52 -1.57
C VAL A 108 13.25 18.95 -2.48
N SER A 109 13.48 18.20 -3.56
CA SER A 109 14.50 18.57 -4.55
C SER A 109 14.09 19.86 -5.28
N PRO A 110 15.05 20.72 -5.65
CA PRO A 110 14.76 21.94 -6.40
C PRO A 110 13.89 21.70 -7.63
N GLY A 111 12.83 22.49 -7.79
CA GLY A 111 11.88 22.39 -8.91
C GLY A 111 10.89 21.22 -8.84
N LYS A 112 10.88 20.43 -7.75
CA LYS A 112 9.89 19.38 -7.52
C LYS A 112 8.79 19.84 -6.57
N THR A 113 7.61 19.27 -6.74
CA THR A 113 6.45 19.43 -5.85
C THR A 113 5.92 18.06 -5.49
N TYR A 114 5.69 17.83 -4.22
CA TYR A 114 5.06 16.63 -3.71
C TYR A 114 3.64 16.93 -3.26
N THR A 115 2.76 15.94 -3.36
CA THR A 115 1.39 16.07 -2.88
C THR A 115 1.23 15.27 -1.60
N ILE A 116 0.82 15.94 -0.52
CA ILE A 116 0.47 15.33 0.76
C ILE A 116 -1.05 15.25 0.87
N GLU A 117 -1.58 14.09 1.21
CA GLU A 117 -2.98 13.87 1.46
C GLU A 117 -3.30 14.04 2.95
N ILE A 118 -4.20 14.98 3.25
CA ILE A 118 -4.64 15.31 4.61
C ILE A 118 -6.13 14.94 4.71
N PRO A 119 -6.51 14.00 5.57
CA PRO A 119 -7.93 13.68 5.78
C PRO A 119 -8.68 14.88 6.38
N THR A 120 -9.92 15.06 5.90
CA THR A 120 -10.76 16.20 6.31
C THR A 120 -11.87 15.81 7.29
N GLU A 121 -12.16 14.52 7.41
CA GLU A 121 -13.19 13.97 8.31
C GLU A 121 -12.82 12.54 8.76
N GLY A 122 -13.51 12.01 9.73
CA GLY A 122 -13.36 10.62 10.18
C GLY A 122 -12.27 10.40 11.24
N TYR A 123 -11.63 11.45 11.75
CA TYR A 123 -10.65 11.38 12.84
C TYR A 123 -11.08 12.26 14.01
N ASN A 124 -11.38 11.62 15.13
CA ASN A 124 -11.47 12.33 16.40
C ASN A 124 -10.05 12.61 16.89
N ILE A 125 -9.55 13.80 16.62
CA ILE A 125 -8.38 14.34 17.30
C ILE A 125 -8.88 14.85 18.65
N LYS A 126 -8.87 13.98 19.66
CA LYS A 126 -8.97 14.37 21.07
C LYS A 126 -7.61 14.18 21.69
#